data_cf53d245ce9ee438d140f5ae0a4a7c7f
#
_entry.id   cf53d245ce9ee438d140f5ae0a4a7c7f
#
_cell.length_a   1.000
_cell.length_b   1.000
_cell.length_c   1.000
_cell.angle_alpha   90.00
_cell.angle_beta   90.00
_cell.angle_gamma   90.00
#
_symmetry.space_group_name_H-M   'P 1'
#
loop_
_entity.id
_entity.type
_entity.pdbx_description
1 polymer ?
#
loop_
_entity_poly.entity_id
_entity_poly.type
_entity_poly.pdbx_seq_one_letter_code
_entity_poly.pdbx_strand_id
1 'polypeptide(L)'
;MNQFSDNPDYPPSTARILVITGMSGAGKTSTLKLLEDIGFEAVDNVPISLMRDLVGTRRRSSQPLAIGADIRTRDFAASSVLSEMDKLIVKSDLNVDLIFLDCDNEVLGRRFSETRRRHPLSQDRPAMDGIILERRLVAKLQERADLVIDTSSLLIRDLKNILQGHFGYDGIPGLTVSVISFSYKKGIPREADLVFDVRFLRNPYYDPLLSGGTGLDKKVGEFITLDDGFNSFFENLKNFLEPQLPRFLAEGRSYLTIAIGCTGGQHRSVFVAQQLGEWLQAGGENVIISHREVRTY
;
A
#
# COMPACT_ATOMS: atom_id res chain seq x y z
N MET A 1 -26.78 11.66 21.27
CA MET A 1 -27.23 12.81 20.47
C MET A 1 -25.99 13.35 19.77
N ASN A 2 -25.75 12.88 18.54
CA ASN A 2 -24.58 13.27 17.73
C ASN A 2 -24.93 14.54 16.96
N GLN A 3 -24.29 15.64 17.35
CA GLN A 3 -24.31 16.90 16.59
C GLN A 3 -23.05 16.91 15.69
N PHE A 4 -23.08 16.20 14.59
CA PHE A 4 -22.16 16.36 13.45
C PHE A 4 -22.98 16.23 12.16
N SER A 5 -23.77 17.26 11.87
CA SER A 5 -24.40 17.43 10.57
C SER A 5 -24.52 18.91 10.27
N ASP A 6 -24.24 19.23 9.02
CA ASP A 6 -24.46 20.50 8.33
C ASP A 6 -23.32 21.54 8.42
N ASN A 7 -22.19 21.20 7.79
CA ASN A 7 -21.34 22.22 7.22
C ASN A 7 -21.65 22.31 5.70
N PRO A 8 -22.29 23.41 5.22
CA PRO A 8 -22.72 23.53 3.82
C PRO A 8 -21.60 23.67 2.79
N ASP A 9 -20.34 23.75 3.21
CA ASP A 9 -19.18 23.94 2.32
C ASP A 9 -18.48 22.62 1.92
N TYR A 10 -18.98 21.46 2.35
CA TYR A 10 -18.51 20.16 1.88
C TYR A 10 -19.52 19.55 0.91
N PRO A 11 -19.10 19.18 -0.33
CA PRO A 11 -19.95 18.36 -1.18
C PRO A 11 -20.30 17.08 -0.41
N PRO A 12 -21.54 16.55 -0.52
CA PRO A 12 -21.93 15.32 0.14
C PRO A 12 -20.91 14.25 -0.26
N SER A 13 -20.25 13.66 0.74
CA SER A 13 -19.24 12.61 0.50
C SER A 13 -19.94 11.48 -0.25
N THR A 14 -19.63 11.33 -1.52
CA THR A 14 -20.06 10.17 -2.31
C THR A 14 -19.56 8.92 -1.58
N ALA A 15 -20.46 7.99 -1.25
CA ALA A 15 -20.09 6.79 -0.51
C ALA A 15 -18.96 6.05 -1.23
N ARG A 16 -17.81 5.88 -0.56
CA ARG A 16 -16.63 5.22 -1.12
C ARG A 16 -16.81 3.71 -1.03
N ILE A 17 -16.50 3.01 -2.11
CA ILE A 17 -16.57 1.57 -2.20
C ILE A 17 -15.18 1.03 -2.53
N LEU A 18 -14.69 0.11 -1.72
CA LEU A 18 -13.43 -0.61 -1.96
C LEU A 18 -13.74 -2.06 -2.32
N VAL A 19 -13.22 -2.52 -3.45
CA VAL A 19 -13.22 -3.95 -3.80
C VAL A 19 -11.85 -4.52 -3.47
N ILE A 20 -11.79 -5.40 -2.46
CA ILE A 20 -10.56 -5.99 -1.96
C ILE A 20 -10.40 -7.37 -2.57
N THR A 21 -9.37 -7.55 -3.38
CA THR A 21 -9.03 -8.82 -4.03
C THR A 21 -7.54 -9.12 -3.92
N GLY A 22 -7.07 -10.20 -4.53
CA GLY A 22 -5.64 -10.55 -4.54
C GLY A 22 -5.40 -12.02 -4.29
N MET A 23 -4.13 -12.37 -4.14
CA MET A 23 -3.69 -13.75 -3.95
C MET A 23 -4.22 -14.35 -2.65
N SER A 24 -4.64 -15.60 -2.69
CA SER A 24 -4.99 -16.37 -1.50
C SER A 24 -3.80 -16.47 -0.53
N GLY A 25 -4.01 -16.05 0.71
CA GLY A 25 -2.92 -15.97 1.70
C GLY A 25 -2.18 -14.62 1.72
N ALA A 26 -2.52 -13.67 0.84
CA ALA A 26 -1.92 -12.34 0.85
C ALA A 26 -2.46 -11.39 1.93
N GLY A 27 -3.41 -11.82 2.78
CA GLY A 27 -3.84 -11.03 3.95
C GLY A 27 -5.19 -10.31 3.78
N LYS A 28 -6.03 -10.69 2.83
CA LYS A 28 -7.34 -10.08 2.56
C LYS A 28 -8.24 -9.95 3.80
N THR A 29 -8.37 -11.02 4.58
CA THR A 29 -9.16 -10.99 5.82
C THR A 29 -8.61 -10.00 6.85
N SER A 30 -7.28 -9.86 6.93
CA SER A 30 -6.64 -8.85 7.81
C SER A 30 -6.91 -7.45 7.30
N THR A 31 -6.86 -7.24 5.99
CA THR A 31 -7.17 -5.95 5.35
C THR A 31 -8.62 -5.53 5.63
N LEU A 32 -9.58 -6.44 5.46
CA LEU A 32 -10.99 -6.14 5.75
C LEU A 32 -11.21 -5.76 7.22
N LYS A 33 -10.60 -6.48 8.17
CA LYS A 33 -10.66 -6.13 9.60
C LYS A 33 -10.05 -4.76 9.90
N LEU A 34 -8.91 -4.45 9.28
CA LEU A 34 -8.29 -3.13 9.45
C LEU A 34 -9.13 -2.01 8.84
N LEU A 35 -9.84 -2.28 7.74
CA LEU A 35 -10.80 -1.32 7.15
C LEU A 35 -12.01 -1.11 8.07
N GLU A 36 -12.50 -2.16 8.75
CA GLU A 36 -13.54 -2.02 9.80
C GLU A 36 -13.05 -1.10 10.93
N ASP A 37 -11.80 -1.28 11.39
CA ASP A 37 -11.20 -0.45 12.45
C ASP A 37 -11.13 1.05 12.06
N ILE A 38 -11.07 1.38 10.77
CA ILE A 38 -11.04 2.76 10.26
C ILE A 38 -12.40 3.24 9.75
N GLY A 39 -13.48 2.52 10.03
CA GLY A 39 -14.87 2.97 9.84
C GLY A 39 -15.57 2.46 8.59
N PHE A 40 -14.96 1.58 7.80
CA PHE A 40 -15.66 0.90 6.70
C PHE A 40 -16.61 -0.18 7.24
N GLU A 41 -17.73 -0.38 6.58
CA GLU A 41 -18.42 -1.65 6.69
C GLU A 41 -17.74 -2.66 5.78
N ALA A 42 -17.27 -3.80 6.32
CA ALA A 42 -16.60 -4.81 5.54
C ALA A 42 -17.50 -6.04 5.35
N VAL A 43 -17.58 -6.52 4.10
CA VAL A 43 -18.31 -7.74 3.76
C VAL A 43 -17.40 -8.64 2.94
N ASP A 44 -17.11 -9.84 3.45
CA ASP A 44 -16.24 -10.80 2.76
C ASP A 44 -17.06 -11.82 1.96
N ASN A 45 -16.48 -12.32 0.87
CA ASN A 45 -16.99 -13.41 0.07
C ASN A 45 -18.41 -13.21 -0.51
N VAL A 46 -18.72 -11.98 -0.91
CA VAL A 46 -20.01 -11.67 -1.56
C VAL A 46 -20.02 -12.25 -2.96
N PRO A 47 -21.07 -13.03 -3.36
CA PRO A 47 -21.23 -13.45 -4.74
C PRO A 47 -21.19 -12.26 -5.71
N ILE A 48 -20.42 -12.39 -6.80
CA ILE A 48 -20.18 -11.27 -7.72
C ILE A 48 -21.51 -10.71 -8.26
N SER A 49 -22.48 -11.57 -8.51
CA SER A 49 -23.83 -11.19 -8.96
C SER A 49 -24.60 -10.33 -7.97
N LEU A 50 -24.28 -10.37 -6.66
CA LEU A 50 -24.95 -9.62 -5.60
C LEU A 50 -24.24 -8.31 -5.23
N MET A 51 -23.04 -8.04 -5.76
CA MET A 51 -22.30 -6.82 -5.44
C MET A 51 -23.13 -5.56 -5.71
N ARG A 52 -23.85 -5.54 -6.82
CA ARG A 52 -24.69 -4.40 -7.20
C ARG A 52 -25.87 -4.18 -6.26
N ASP A 53 -26.51 -5.24 -5.83
CA ASP A 53 -27.63 -5.16 -4.90
C ASP A 53 -27.17 -4.68 -3.52
N LEU A 54 -26.04 -5.19 -3.05
CA LEU A 54 -25.40 -4.75 -1.82
C LEU A 54 -25.11 -3.23 -1.84
N VAL A 55 -24.53 -2.74 -2.93
CA VAL A 55 -24.27 -1.30 -3.12
C VAL A 55 -25.56 -0.51 -3.29
N GLY A 56 -26.56 -1.04 -4.02
CA GLY A 56 -27.84 -0.39 -4.29
C GLY A 56 -28.68 -0.15 -3.05
N THR A 57 -28.65 -1.06 -2.08
CA THR A 57 -29.37 -0.91 -0.78
C THR A 57 -28.78 0.21 0.08
N ARG A 58 -27.54 0.65 -0.21
CA ARG A 58 -26.78 1.61 0.60
C ARG A 58 -26.76 3.04 0.07
N ARG A 59 -27.43 3.34 -1.02
CA ARG A 59 -27.50 4.72 -1.60
C ARG A 59 -27.92 5.80 -0.60
N ARG A 60 -28.43 5.41 0.59
CA ARG A 60 -28.81 6.32 1.68
C ARG A 60 -27.84 6.31 2.87
N SER A 61 -26.78 5.49 2.82
CA SER A 61 -25.77 5.41 3.87
C SER A 61 -24.52 6.18 3.45
N SER A 62 -24.06 7.07 4.29
CA SER A 62 -22.76 7.76 4.11
C SER A 62 -21.56 6.89 4.52
N GLN A 63 -21.80 5.72 5.11
CA GLN A 63 -20.72 4.84 5.58
C GLN A 63 -20.02 4.17 4.39
N PRO A 64 -18.69 4.23 4.31
CA PRO A 64 -17.92 3.59 3.25
C PRO A 64 -18.00 2.06 3.35
N LEU A 65 -17.88 1.36 2.22
CA LEU A 65 -18.05 -0.09 2.12
C LEU A 65 -16.80 -0.74 1.55
N ALA A 66 -16.32 -1.82 2.18
CA ALA A 66 -15.24 -2.68 1.69
C ALA A 66 -15.80 -4.08 1.35
N ILE A 67 -15.65 -4.53 0.12
CA ILE A 67 -16.16 -5.81 -0.38
C ILE A 67 -14.99 -6.73 -0.70
N GLY A 68 -14.86 -7.85 0.02
CA GLY A 68 -13.90 -8.90 -0.27
C GLY A 68 -14.39 -9.84 -1.37
N ALA A 69 -13.60 -10.01 -2.44
CA ALA A 69 -13.86 -10.96 -3.52
C ALA A 69 -12.58 -11.70 -3.90
N ASP A 70 -12.63 -13.03 -3.97
CA ASP A 70 -11.49 -13.86 -4.40
C ASP A 70 -11.97 -15.17 -5.08
N ILE A 71 -11.03 -16.01 -5.47
CA ILE A 71 -11.31 -17.29 -6.16
C ILE A 71 -12.24 -18.24 -5.39
N ARG A 72 -12.50 -18.01 -4.10
CA ARG A 72 -13.46 -18.78 -3.28
C ARG A 72 -14.87 -18.22 -3.39
N THR A 73 -15.00 -17.00 -3.87
CA THR A 73 -16.30 -16.35 -4.06
C THR A 73 -17.07 -17.09 -5.16
N ARG A 74 -18.36 -17.33 -4.92
CA ARG A 74 -19.24 -17.95 -5.93
C ARG A 74 -19.24 -17.10 -7.21
N ASP A 75 -19.16 -17.78 -8.35
CA ASP A 75 -19.13 -17.18 -9.69
C ASP A 75 -17.93 -16.24 -9.94
N PHE A 76 -16.82 -16.45 -9.19
CA PHE A 76 -15.62 -15.65 -9.37
C PHE A 76 -14.99 -15.91 -10.74
N ALA A 77 -14.89 -14.82 -11.49
CA ALA A 77 -14.00 -14.69 -12.63
C ALA A 77 -13.49 -13.24 -12.63
N ALA A 78 -12.21 -13.05 -12.96
CA ALA A 78 -11.62 -11.71 -13.00
C ALA A 78 -12.44 -10.75 -13.90
N SER A 79 -12.88 -11.24 -15.07
CA SER A 79 -13.75 -10.48 -15.99
C SER A 79 -15.11 -10.12 -15.39
N SER A 80 -15.70 -11.00 -14.57
CA SER A 80 -16.98 -10.74 -13.91
C SER A 80 -16.84 -9.64 -12.86
N VAL A 81 -15.79 -9.67 -12.04
CA VAL A 81 -15.49 -8.62 -11.05
C VAL A 81 -15.34 -7.28 -11.74
N LEU A 82 -14.48 -7.19 -12.77
CA LEU A 82 -14.25 -5.95 -13.52
C LEU A 82 -15.54 -5.44 -14.18
N SER A 83 -16.33 -6.33 -14.80
CA SER A 83 -17.61 -5.95 -15.42
C SER A 83 -18.62 -5.39 -14.39
N GLU A 84 -18.71 -5.97 -13.20
CA GLU A 84 -19.60 -5.43 -12.17
C GLU A 84 -19.11 -4.09 -11.62
N MET A 85 -17.78 -3.92 -11.44
CA MET A 85 -17.20 -2.63 -11.06
C MET A 85 -17.48 -1.54 -12.09
N ASP A 86 -17.26 -1.81 -13.39
CA ASP A 86 -17.54 -0.85 -14.46
C ASP A 86 -19.03 -0.43 -14.47
N LYS A 87 -19.94 -1.37 -14.22
CA LYS A 87 -21.38 -1.07 -14.09
C LYS A 87 -21.70 -0.22 -12.86
N LEU A 88 -20.99 -0.39 -11.76
CA LEU A 88 -21.13 0.44 -10.57
C LEU A 88 -20.66 1.86 -10.82
N ILE A 89 -19.50 2.04 -11.48
CA ILE A 89 -18.93 3.34 -11.82
C ILE A 89 -19.87 4.12 -12.76
N VAL A 90 -20.38 3.46 -13.83
CA VAL A 90 -21.22 4.13 -14.85
C VAL A 90 -22.62 4.50 -14.33
N LYS A 91 -23.17 3.72 -13.40
CA LYS A 91 -24.59 3.90 -12.95
C LYS A 91 -24.76 4.77 -11.72
N SER A 92 -23.70 5.11 -11.05
CA SER A 92 -23.76 5.85 -9.78
C SER A 92 -22.57 6.80 -9.70
N ASP A 93 -22.79 7.99 -9.12
CA ASP A 93 -21.71 8.92 -8.74
C ASP A 93 -20.88 8.35 -7.57
N LEU A 94 -20.59 7.05 -7.57
CA LEU A 94 -19.86 6.37 -6.52
C LEU A 94 -18.39 6.27 -6.87
N ASN A 95 -17.53 6.53 -5.89
CA ASN A 95 -16.10 6.28 -6.00
C ASN A 95 -15.83 4.80 -5.69
N VAL A 96 -15.42 4.02 -6.70
CA VAL A 96 -15.16 2.57 -6.59
C VAL A 96 -13.70 2.31 -6.89
N ASP A 97 -12.93 1.90 -5.89
CA ASP A 97 -11.51 1.57 -6.01
C ASP A 97 -11.28 0.06 -5.91
N LEU A 98 -10.41 -0.48 -6.74
CA LEU A 98 -9.94 -1.87 -6.70
C LEU A 98 -8.59 -1.97 -5.99
N ILE A 99 -8.57 -2.67 -4.87
CA ILE A 99 -7.35 -2.93 -4.09
C ILE A 99 -6.90 -4.37 -4.34
N PHE A 100 -5.69 -4.54 -4.84
CA PHE A 100 -5.11 -5.85 -5.07
C PHE A 100 -4.01 -6.16 -4.04
N LEU A 101 -4.19 -7.22 -3.28
CA LEU A 101 -3.19 -7.72 -2.34
C LEU A 101 -2.31 -8.76 -3.03
N ASP A 102 -1.05 -8.42 -3.20
CA ASP A 102 -0.05 -9.33 -3.75
C ASP A 102 0.87 -9.89 -2.67
N CYS A 103 1.56 -10.96 -3.00
CA CYS A 103 2.58 -11.56 -2.16
C CYS A 103 3.45 -12.50 -3.00
N ASP A 104 4.74 -12.60 -2.69
CA ASP A 104 5.66 -13.50 -3.37
C ASP A 104 5.24 -14.96 -3.21
N ASN A 105 5.42 -15.75 -4.28
CA ASN A 105 4.99 -17.15 -4.31
C ASN A 105 5.64 -17.99 -3.20
N GLU A 106 6.92 -17.75 -2.90
CA GLU A 106 7.64 -18.46 -1.83
C GLU A 106 7.08 -18.12 -0.44
N VAL A 107 6.73 -16.84 -0.24
CA VAL A 107 6.11 -16.38 1.01
C VAL A 107 4.71 -16.97 1.17
N LEU A 108 3.92 -17.01 0.09
CA LEU A 108 2.61 -17.66 0.08
C LEU A 108 2.73 -19.16 0.39
N GLY A 109 3.66 -19.86 -0.26
CA GLY A 109 3.91 -21.28 -0.01
C GLY A 109 4.24 -21.56 1.46
N ARG A 110 5.07 -20.73 2.08
CA ARG A 110 5.38 -20.80 3.50
C ARG A 110 4.16 -20.55 4.39
N ARG A 111 3.36 -19.48 4.10
CA ARG A 111 2.13 -19.15 4.85
C ARG A 111 1.11 -20.29 4.80
N PHE A 112 0.94 -20.95 3.65
CA PHE A 112 0.06 -22.12 3.52
C PHE A 112 0.57 -23.30 4.34
N SER A 113 1.88 -23.55 4.35
CA SER A 113 2.51 -24.62 5.14
C SER A 113 2.36 -24.38 6.64
N GLU A 114 2.64 -23.17 7.12
CA GLU A 114 2.54 -22.77 8.53
C GLU A 114 1.09 -22.86 9.05
N THR A 115 0.12 -22.43 8.24
CA THR A 115 -1.31 -22.47 8.64
C THR A 115 -1.97 -23.82 8.42
N ARG A 116 -1.26 -24.80 7.84
CA ARG A 116 -1.78 -26.12 7.45
C ARG A 116 -3.06 -26.05 6.61
N ARG A 117 -3.26 -24.97 5.86
CA ARG A 117 -4.41 -24.80 4.96
C ARG A 117 -4.04 -25.27 3.57
N ARG A 118 -5.01 -25.89 2.88
CA ARG A 118 -4.86 -26.24 1.47
C ARG A 118 -5.17 -25.01 0.62
N HIS A 119 -4.40 -24.85 -0.45
CA HIS A 119 -4.71 -23.80 -1.43
C HIS A 119 -6.01 -24.13 -2.17
N PRO A 120 -6.92 -23.18 -2.42
CA PRO A 120 -8.22 -23.45 -3.05
C PRO A 120 -8.12 -24.17 -4.40
N LEU A 121 -7.08 -23.88 -5.19
CA LEU A 121 -6.86 -24.47 -6.52
C LEU A 121 -5.90 -25.67 -6.52
N SER A 122 -5.49 -26.20 -5.37
CA SER A 122 -4.58 -27.35 -5.27
C SER A 122 -5.00 -28.29 -4.15
N GLN A 123 -6.16 -28.96 -4.31
CA GLN A 123 -6.66 -29.89 -3.31
C GLN A 123 -5.84 -31.19 -3.26
N ASP A 124 -5.29 -31.62 -4.38
CA ASP A 124 -4.62 -32.89 -4.67
C ASP A 124 -3.18 -32.74 -5.19
N ARG A 125 -2.60 -31.57 -5.13
CA ARG A 125 -1.24 -31.23 -5.60
C ARG A 125 -0.56 -30.22 -4.67
N PRO A 126 0.75 -29.95 -4.83
CA PRO A 126 1.46 -28.95 -4.02
C PRO A 126 0.79 -27.57 -4.08
N ALA A 127 0.81 -26.85 -2.95
CA ALA A 127 0.22 -25.50 -2.86
C ALA A 127 0.82 -24.53 -3.91
N MET A 128 2.09 -24.72 -4.28
CA MET A 128 2.79 -23.90 -5.27
C MET A 128 2.10 -23.93 -6.65
N ASP A 129 1.60 -25.09 -7.08
CA ASP A 129 0.90 -25.22 -8.36
C ASP A 129 -0.40 -24.40 -8.36
N GLY A 130 -1.12 -24.41 -7.22
CA GLY A 130 -2.32 -23.60 -7.04
C GLY A 130 -2.02 -22.11 -7.04
N ILE A 131 -0.94 -21.68 -6.38
CA ILE A 131 -0.47 -20.29 -6.33
C ILE A 131 -0.15 -19.78 -7.75
N ILE A 132 0.60 -20.56 -8.52
CA ILE A 132 0.97 -20.19 -9.90
C ILE A 132 -0.28 -20.09 -10.79
N LEU A 133 -1.21 -21.01 -10.63
CA LEU A 133 -2.46 -20.98 -11.38
C LEU A 133 -3.33 -19.77 -11.00
N GLU A 134 -3.48 -19.52 -9.70
CA GLU A 134 -4.24 -18.38 -9.20
C GLU A 134 -3.70 -17.07 -9.75
N ARG A 135 -2.39 -16.85 -9.70
CA ARG A 135 -1.73 -15.65 -10.20
C ARG A 135 -2.09 -15.35 -11.66
N ARG A 136 -2.17 -16.39 -12.52
CA ARG A 136 -2.61 -16.23 -13.91
C ARG A 136 -4.08 -15.84 -14.01
N LEU A 137 -4.93 -16.41 -13.18
CA LEU A 137 -6.36 -16.13 -13.18
C LEU A 137 -6.70 -14.72 -12.74
N VAL A 138 -5.94 -14.19 -11.77
CA VAL A 138 -6.19 -12.85 -11.20
C VAL A 138 -5.33 -11.74 -11.83
N ALA A 139 -4.46 -12.04 -12.79
CA ALA A 139 -3.54 -11.08 -13.41
C ALA A 139 -4.26 -9.83 -13.92
N LYS A 140 -5.41 -9.98 -14.59
CA LYS A 140 -6.20 -8.83 -15.08
C LYS A 140 -6.74 -7.94 -13.97
N LEU A 141 -7.00 -8.49 -12.78
CA LEU A 141 -7.39 -7.69 -11.61
C LEU A 141 -6.21 -6.88 -11.08
N GLN A 142 -5.02 -7.47 -11.07
CA GLN A 142 -3.80 -6.76 -10.68
C GLN A 142 -3.47 -5.61 -11.63
N GLU A 143 -3.59 -5.84 -12.95
CA GLU A 143 -3.34 -4.81 -13.98
C GLU A 143 -4.33 -3.63 -13.89
N ARG A 144 -5.57 -3.89 -13.46
CA ARG A 144 -6.64 -2.87 -13.38
C ARG A 144 -6.75 -2.23 -11.99
N ALA A 145 -6.01 -2.75 -11.00
CA ALA A 145 -6.09 -2.29 -9.63
C ALA A 145 -5.66 -0.81 -9.49
N ASP A 146 -6.43 -0.04 -8.73
CA ASP A 146 -6.12 1.34 -8.37
C ASP A 146 -5.02 1.40 -7.31
N LEU A 147 -4.92 0.35 -6.47
CA LEU A 147 -3.85 0.19 -5.49
C LEU A 147 -3.41 -1.29 -5.43
N VAL A 148 -2.12 -1.54 -5.58
CA VAL A 148 -1.51 -2.87 -5.37
C VAL A 148 -0.64 -2.81 -4.12
N ILE A 149 -0.95 -3.65 -3.12
CA ILE A 149 -0.18 -3.74 -1.86
C ILE A 149 0.58 -5.07 -1.84
N ASP A 150 1.91 -5.00 -1.85
CA ASP A 150 2.77 -6.18 -1.68
C ASP A 150 2.94 -6.50 -0.18
N THR A 151 2.34 -7.60 0.26
CA THR A 151 2.35 -8.04 1.65
C THR A 151 3.47 -9.03 1.98
N SER A 152 4.42 -9.26 1.09
CA SER A 152 5.48 -10.27 1.24
C SER A 152 6.31 -10.05 2.51
N SER A 153 6.62 -8.81 2.82
CA SER A 153 7.44 -8.41 3.98
C SER A 153 6.73 -7.47 4.95
N LEU A 154 5.45 -7.13 4.70
CA LEU A 154 4.71 -6.20 5.56
C LEU A 154 4.32 -6.82 6.90
N LEU A 155 4.49 -6.07 7.97
CA LEU A 155 3.87 -6.34 9.26
C LEU A 155 2.41 -5.83 9.24
N ILE A 156 1.58 -6.36 10.13
CA ILE A 156 0.17 -5.93 10.25
C ILE A 156 0.05 -4.43 10.54
N ARG A 157 0.96 -3.87 11.36
CA ARG A 157 0.99 -2.42 11.63
C ARG A 157 1.28 -1.60 10.39
N ASP A 158 2.15 -2.08 9.50
CA ASP A 158 2.53 -1.36 8.29
C ASP A 158 1.37 -1.38 7.29
N LEU A 159 0.69 -2.52 7.17
CA LEU A 159 -0.55 -2.62 6.40
C LEU A 159 -1.64 -1.66 6.94
N LYS A 160 -1.79 -1.59 8.29
CA LYS A 160 -2.72 -0.64 8.92
C LYS A 160 -2.38 0.80 8.54
N ASN A 161 -1.10 1.19 8.62
CA ASN A 161 -0.65 2.54 8.28
C ASN A 161 -0.93 2.87 6.79
N ILE A 162 -0.67 1.92 5.88
CA ILE A 162 -1.00 2.08 4.46
C ILE A 162 -2.50 2.31 4.28
N LEU A 163 -3.34 1.47 4.89
CA LEU A 163 -4.79 1.59 4.76
C LEU A 163 -5.33 2.88 5.40
N GLN A 164 -4.81 3.28 6.55
CA GLN A 164 -5.17 4.55 7.19
C GLN A 164 -4.77 5.74 6.33
N GLY A 165 -3.58 5.72 5.73
CA GLY A 165 -3.12 6.79 4.84
C GLY A 165 -3.99 6.93 3.58
N HIS A 166 -4.38 5.80 2.96
CA HIS A 166 -5.21 5.82 1.75
C HIS A 166 -6.71 6.08 2.03
N PHE A 167 -7.22 5.60 3.16
CA PHE A 167 -8.67 5.47 3.39
C PHE A 167 -9.13 5.98 4.75
N GLY A 168 -8.22 6.43 5.62
CA GLY A 168 -8.55 6.91 6.97
C GLY A 168 -9.38 8.19 6.95
N TYR A 169 -10.31 8.28 7.90
CA TYR A 169 -11.26 9.40 8.06
C TYR A 169 -10.75 10.46 9.05
N ASP A 170 -9.46 10.62 9.21
CA ASP A 170 -8.89 11.60 10.15
C ASP A 170 -8.99 13.04 9.64
N GLY A 171 -10.19 13.47 9.27
CA GLY A 171 -10.69 14.86 9.27
C GLY A 171 -9.80 15.99 8.71
N ILE A 172 -8.58 15.71 8.30
CA ILE A 172 -7.67 16.66 7.69
C ILE A 172 -7.57 16.29 6.21
N PRO A 173 -8.16 17.09 5.30
CA PRO A 173 -7.89 16.94 3.87
C PRO A 173 -6.41 17.23 3.64
N GLY A 174 -5.61 16.19 3.42
CA GLY A 174 -4.17 16.33 3.22
C GLY A 174 -3.59 15.11 2.52
N LEU A 175 -2.49 15.32 1.82
CA LEU A 175 -1.71 14.25 1.22
C LEU A 175 -0.92 13.52 2.33
N THR A 176 -1.11 12.20 2.47
CA THR A 176 -0.22 11.38 3.29
C THR A 176 0.95 10.90 2.44
N VAL A 177 2.17 11.26 2.84
CA VAL A 177 3.39 10.86 2.12
C VAL A 177 4.04 9.68 2.84
N SER A 178 4.10 8.52 2.18
CA SER A 178 4.85 7.35 2.67
C SER A 178 6.27 7.37 2.10
N VAL A 179 7.27 7.40 2.97
CA VAL A 179 8.67 7.31 2.58
C VAL A 179 9.21 5.94 2.95
N ILE A 180 9.58 5.14 1.94
CA ILE A 180 9.99 3.73 2.13
C ILE A 180 11.44 3.55 1.72
N SER A 181 12.31 3.05 2.62
CA SER A 181 13.61 2.57 2.20
C SER A 181 13.56 1.11 1.77
N PHE A 182 14.25 0.76 0.69
CA PHE A 182 14.25 -0.60 0.15
C PHE A 182 15.60 -1.05 -0.41
N SER A 183 15.74 -2.38 -0.60
CA SER A 183 16.87 -3.04 -1.24
C SER A 183 16.57 -3.38 -2.70
N TYR A 184 17.40 -2.93 -3.64
CA TYR A 184 17.31 -3.37 -5.04
C TYR A 184 17.48 -4.89 -5.21
N LYS A 185 18.21 -5.57 -4.31
CA LYS A 185 18.31 -7.04 -4.32
C LYS A 185 16.99 -7.73 -4.07
N LYS A 186 16.05 -7.07 -3.37
CA LYS A 186 14.72 -7.60 -3.05
C LYS A 186 13.60 -7.03 -3.92
N GLY A 187 13.95 -6.17 -4.87
CA GLY A 187 13.01 -5.55 -5.81
C GLY A 187 12.43 -4.23 -5.30
N ILE A 188 11.93 -3.45 -6.26
CA ILE A 188 11.26 -2.17 -6.03
C ILE A 188 9.89 -2.44 -5.38
N PRO A 189 9.48 -1.67 -4.35
CA PRO A 189 8.13 -1.74 -3.80
C PRO A 189 7.08 -1.51 -4.90
N ARG A 190 6.07 -2.36 -4.99
CA ARG A 190 5.05 -2.29 -6.04
C ARG A 190 4.11 -1.10 -5.86
N GLU A 191 3.97 -0.66 -4.61
CA GLU A 191 3.21 0.51 -4.19
C GLU A 191 3.91 1.86 -4.45
N ALA A 192 5.16 1.86 -4.95
CA ALA A 192 5.93 3.08 -5.11
C ALA A 192 5.46 3.92 -6.32
N ASP A 193 5.08 5.17 -6.07
CA ASP A 193 4.79 6.17 -7.10
C ASP A 193 6.07 6.81 -7.63
N LEU A 194 7.02 7.12 -6.73
CA LEU A 194 8.32 7.69 -7.06
C LEU A 194 9.44 6.80 -6.51
N VAL A 195 10.49 6.59 -7.30
CA VAL A 195 11.63 5.75 -6.92
C VAL A 195 12.93 6.51 -7.14
N PHE A 196 13.74 6.63 -6.08
CA PHE A 196 15.05 7.27 -6.14
C PHE A 196 16.17 6.28 -5.79
N ASP A 197 17.18 6.23 -6.65
CA ASP A 197 18.36 5.38 -6.45
C ASP A 197 19.48 6.18 -5.78
N VAL A 198 19.89 5.73 -4.59
CA VAL A 198 20.98 6.36 -3.83
C VAL A 198 22.23 5.50 -3.75
N ARG A 199 22.43 4.57 -4.72
CA ARG A 199 23.63 3.71 -4.75
C ARG A 199 24.91 4.46 -5.09
N PHE A 200 24.82 5.63 -5.68
CA PHE A 200 25.97 6.49 -5.99
C PHE A 200 26.63 7.09 -4.75
N LEU A 201 25.91 7.22 -3.62
CA LEU A 201 26.48 7.71 -2.37
C LEU A 201 27.52 6.75 -1.79
N ARG A 202 28.46 7.29 -0.98
CA ARG A 202 29.47 6.50 -0.27
C ARG A 202 28.84 5.35 0.49
N ASN A 203 29.44 4.17 0.37
CA ASN A 203 28.87 2.94 0.92
C ASN A 203 29.48 2.57 2.29
N PRO A 204 28.74 2.73 3.41
CA PRO A 204 29.23 2.37 4.75
C PRO A 204 29.59 0.89 4.92
N TYR A 205 29.10 0.02 4.06
CA TYR A 205 29.38 -1.42 4.12
C TYR A 205 30.86 -1.77 4.05
N TYR A 206 31.68 -0.94 3.37
CA TYR A 206 33.11 -1.16 3.24
C TYR A 206 33.93 -0.67 4.44
N ASP A 207 33.32 0.00 5.41
CA ASP A 207 33.94 0.39 6.67
C ASP A 207 33.59 -0.63 7.76
N PRO A 208 34.57 -1.38 8.34
CA PRO A 208 34.29 -2.38 9.37
C PRO A 208 33.60 -1.84 10.62
N LEU A 209 33.76 -0.54 10.92
CA LEU A 209 33.13 0.09 12.08
C LEU A 209 31.65 0.48 11.81
N LEU A 210 31.25 0.55 10.55
CA LEU A 210 29.92 1.02 10.13
C LEU A 210 29.08 -0.09 9.49
N SER A 211 29.71 -1.14 8.97
CA SER A 211 29.05 -2.20 8.20
C SER A 211 27.97 -2.94 8.96
N GLY A 212 28.07 -3.07 10.28
CA GLY A 212 27.09 -3.72 11.15
C GLY A 212 25.94 -2.79 11.61
N GLY A 213 26.03 -1.49 11.31
CA GLY A 213 25.01 -0.53 11.66
C GLY A 213 23.91 -0.37 10.59
N THR A 214 23.06 0.63 10.81
CA THR A 214 21.98 1.00 9.88
C THR A 214 22.04 2.49 9.56
N GLY A 215 21.27 2.95 8.58
CA GLY A 215 21.14 4.38 8.27
C GLY A 215 20.50 5.22 9.38
N LEU A 216 19.95 4.59 10.43
CA LEU A 216 19.45 5.28 11.63
C LEU A 216 20.57 5.61 12.62
N ASP A 217 21.74 4.99 12.47
CA ASP A 217 22.88 5.23 13.33
C ASP A 217 23.58 6.53 12.95
N LYS A 218 23.79 7.40 13.93
CA LYS A 218 24.41 8.74 13.73
C LYS A 218 25.73 8.67 12.95
N LYS A 219 26.63 7.73 13.31
CA LYS A 219 27.93 7.57 12.65
C LYS A 219 27.81 7.17 11.17
N VAL A 220 26.81 6.33 10.85
CA VAL A 220 26.50 5.93 9.48
C VAL A 220 25.98 7.12 8.68
N GLY A 221 25.08 7.91 9.28
CA GLY A 221 24.58 9.15 8.67
C GLY A 221 25.67 10.17 8.40
N GLU A 222 26.53 10.44 9.39
CA GLU A 222 27.69 11.34 9.25
C GLU A 222 28.62 10.89 8.12
N PHE A 223 28.89 9.58 7.99
CA PHE A 223 29.69 9.05 6.91
C PHE A 223 29.06 9.26 5.53
N ILE A 224 27.76 9.10 5.40
CA ILE A 224 27.02 9.31 4.14
C ILE A 224 27.00 10.79 3.76
N THR A 225 26.82 11.69 4.73
CA THR A 225 26.82 13.15 4.49
C THR A 225 28.17 13.72 4.08
N LEU A 226 29.27 12.99 4.35
CA LEU A 226 30.60 13.33 3.82
C LEU A 226 30.80 13.04 2.33
N ASP A 227 29.81 12.46 1.66
CA ASP A 227 29.80 12.33 0.21
C ASP A 227 29.57 13.70 -0.43
N ASP A 228 30.48 14.11 -1.34
CA ASP A 228 30.43 15.41 -2.02
C ASP A 228 29.11 15.63 -2.79
N GLY A 229 28.48 14.54 -3.26
CA GLY A 229 27.22 14.55 -3.98
C GLY A 229 25.97 14.60 -3.09
N PHE A 230 26.07 14.29 -1.79
CA PHE A 230 24.91 14.14 -0.93
C PHE A 230 24.07 15.43 -0.82
N ASN A 231 24.72 16.53 -0.46
CA ASN A 231 24.01 17.81 -0.26
C ASN A 231 23.32 18.28 -1.55
N SER A 232 24.04 18.23 -2.68
CA SER A 232 23.47 18.62 -3.98
C SER A 232 22.29 17.73 -4.37
N PHE A 233 22.41 16.43 -4.20
CA PHE A 233 21.32 15.47 -4.45
C PHE A 233 20.11 15.77 -3.56
N PHE A 234 20.32 15.91 -2.27
CA PHE A 234 19.24 16.08 -1.31
C PHE A 234 18.48 17.39 -1.51
N GLU A 235 19.18 18.50 -1.80
CA GLU A 235 18.57 19.77 -2.14
C GLU A 235 17.76 19.67 -3.46
N ASN A 236 18.31 19.02 -4.49
CA ASN A 236 17.58 18.81 -5.74
C ASN A 236 16.33 17.93 -5.55
N LEU A 237 16.40 16.92 -4.69
CA LEU A 237 15.27 16.07 -4.34
C LEU A 237 14.15 16.89 -3.66
N LYS A 238 14.49 17.75 -2.72
CA LYS A 238 13.54 18.67 -2.06
C LYS A 238 12.91 19.62 -3.07
N ASN A 239 13.72 20.28 -3.88
CA ASN A 239 13.28 21.23 -4.91
C ASN A 239 12.37 20.55 -5.97
N PHE A 240 12.57 19.26 -6.23
CA PHE A 240 11.71 18.48 -7.11
C PHE A 240 10.37 18.18 -6.45
N LEU A 241 10.37 17.73 -5.17
CA LEU A 241 9.17 17.27 -4.49
C LEU A 241 8.25 18.43 -4.04
N GLU A 242 8.82 19.50 -3.49
CA GLU A 242 8.06 20.61 -2.91
C GLU A 242 6.95 21.16 -3.82
N PRO A 243 7.19 21.50 -5.12
CA PRO A 243 6.13 21.99 -6.00
C PRO A 243 5.18 20.89 -6.48
N GLN A 244 5.50 19.59 -6.31
CA GLN A 244 4.65 18.49 -6.76
C GLN A 244 3.59 18.08 -5.73
N LEU A 245 3.91 18.19 -4.42
CA LEU A 245 3.01 17.77 -3.34
C LEU A 245 1.62 18.41 -3.44
N PRO A 246 1.48 19.75 -3.61
CA PRO A 246 0.18 20.39 -3.79
C PRO A 246 -0.54 19.94 -5.06
N ARG A 247 0.19 19.56 -6.10
CA ARG A 247 -0.41 19.10 -7.37
C ARG A 247 -1.00 17.70 -7.23
N PHE A 248 -0.30 16.79 -6.54
CA PHE A 248 -0.85 15.46 -6.23
C PHE A 248 -2.14 15.59 -5.41
N LEU A 249 -2.17 16.48 -4.42
CA LEU A 249 -3.37 16.75 -3.64
C LEU A 249 -4.50 17.32 -4.53
N ALA A 250 -4.20 18.26 -5.42
CA ALA A 250 -5.18 18.87 -6.33
C ALA A 250 -5.75 17.86 -7.35
N GLU A 251 -5.01 16.81 -7.71
CA GLU A 251 -5.49 15.68 -8.52
C GLU A 251 -6.39 14.71 -7.73
N GLY A 252 -6.63 14.97 -6.45
CA GLY A 252 -7.46 14.12 -5.59
C GLY A 252 -6.71 12.94 -4.96
N ARG A 253 -5.37 12.91 -5.03
CA ARG A 253 -4.58 11.88 -4.36
C ARG A 253 -4.54 12.16 -2.86
N SER A 254 -4.94 11.16 -2.10
CA SER A 254 -4.82 11.19 -0.62
C SER A 254 -3.51 10.58 -0.13
N TYR A 255 -2.74 9.90 -1.01
CA TYR A 255 -1.55 9.16 -0.65
C TYR A 255 -0.48 9.21 -1.75
N LEU A 256 0.79 9.34 -1.36
CA LEU A 256 1.96 9.33 -2.24
C LEU A 256 3.05 8.46 -1.63
N THR A 257 3.53 7.45 -2.35
CA THR A 257 4.62 6.59 -1.90
C THR A 257 5.93 6.94 -2.59
N ILE A 258 6.93 7.37 -1.80
CA ILE A 258 8.28 7.69 -2.25
C ILE A 258 9.23 6.58 -1.77
N ALA A 259 9.80 5.82 -2.70
CA ALA A 259 10.73 4.73 -2.39
C ALA A 259 12.18 5.13 -2.63
N ILE A 260 13.02 4.98 -1.60
CA ILE A 260 14.47 5.25 -1.66
C ILE A 260 15.22 3.93 -1.66
N GLY A 261 16.00 3.66 -2.71
CA GLY A 261 16.66 2.37 -2.93
C GLY A 261 18.17 2.42 -2.82
N CYS A 262 18.75 1.44 -2.09
CA CYS A 262 20.18 1.13 -2.18
C CYS A 262 20.39 -0.38 -2.37
N THR A 263 21.64 -0.84 -2.46
CA THR A 263 21.94 -2.25 -2.76
C THR A 263 21.37 -3.21 -1.71
N GLY A 264 21.60 -2.94 -0.43
CA GLY A 264 21.22 -3.82 0.69
C GLY A 264 20.04 -3.32 1.51
N GLY A 265 19.55 -2.09 1.29
CA GLY A 265 18.40 -1.53 2.01
C GLY A 265 18.64 -1.20 3.49
N GLN A 266 19.90 -1.19 3.98
CA GLN A 266 20.22 -1.04 5.39
C GLN A 266 20.86 0.29 5.78
N HIS A 267 21.67 0.90 4.90
CA HIS A 267 22.45 2.11 5.23
C HIS A 267 21.95 3.35 4.46
N ARG A 268 22.39 3.54 3.20
CA ARG A 268 22.17 4.75 2.40
C ARG A 268 20.68 5.06 2.21
N SER A 269 19.90 4.07 1.79
CA SER A 269 18.47 4.24 1.58
C SER A 269 17.71 4.56 2.87
N VAL A 270 18.09 3.92 3.97
CA VAL A 270 17.49 4.17 5.29
C VAL A 270 17.78 5.59 5.74
N PHE A 271 19.04 6.03 5.65
CA PHE A 271 19.42 7.38 6.03
C PHE A 271 18.71 8.45 5.21
N VAL A 272 18.73 8.31 3.87
CA VAL A 272 18.08 9.29 2.99
C VAL A 272 16.55 9.29 3.18
N ALA A 273 15.93 8.13 3.36
CA ALA A 273 14.49 8.04 3.62
C ALA A 273 14.11 8.71 4.95
N GLN A 274 14.93 8.51 6.00
CA GLN A 274 14.72 9.16 7.29
C GLN A 274 14.81 10.68 7.17
N GLN A 275 15.87 11.19 6.54
CA GLN A 275 16.08 12.63 6.33
C GLN A 275 14.97 13.27 5.49
N LEU A 276 14.53 12.57 4.44
CA LEU A 276 13.42 13.03 3.60
C LEU A 276 12.12 13.10 4.40
N GLY A 277 11.82 12.06 5.17
CA GLY A 277 10.62 12.03 6.01
C GLY A 277 10.61 13.14 7.06
N GLU A 278 11.74 13.38 7.73
CA GLU A 278 11.89 14.46 8.72
C GLU A 278 11.70 15.83 8.07
N TRP A 279 12.26 16.06 6.88
CA TRP A 279 12.06 17.29 6.14
C TRP A 279 10.60 17.53 5.76
N LEU A 280 9.91 16.50 5.25
CA LEU A 280 8.49 16.57 4.90
C LEU A 280 7.62 16.85 6.14
N GLN A 281 7.90 16.19 7.28
CA GLN A 281 7.20 16.43 8.55
C GLN A 281 7.40 17.88 9.04
N ALA A 282 8.63 18.39 8.95
CA ALA A 282 8.93 19.77 9.29
C ALA A 282 8.20 20.78 8.37
N GLY A 283 7.92 20.40 7.12
CA GLY A 283 7.10 21.14 6.16
C GLY A 283 5.59 21.08 6.42
N GLY A 284 5.15 20.29 7.42
CA GLY A 284 3.74 20.17 7.81
C GLY A 284 2.98 19.04 7.10
N GLU A 285 3.68 18.22 6.31
CA GLU A 285 3.06 17.07 5.64
C GLU A 285 2.76 15.92 6.64
N ASN A 286 1.72 15.16 6.37
CA ASN A 286 1.46 13.92 7.09
C ASN A 286 2.36 12.82 6.53
N VAL A 287 3.35 12.34 7.29
CA VAL A 287 4.40 11.45 6.79
C VAL A 287 4.48 10.15 7.56
N ILE A 288 4.56 9.05 6.82
CA ILE A 288 4.83 7.70 7.33
C ILE A 288 6.19 7.26 6.81
N ILE A 289 7.14 6.98 7.72
CA ILE A 289 8.47 6.49 7.35
C ILE A 289 8.55 5.00 7.66
N SER A 290 9.01 4.20 6.70
CA SER A 290 9.21 2.76 6.87
C SER A 290 10.50 2.26 6.22
N HIS A 291 11.09 1.21 6.82
CA HIS A 291 12.35 0.62 6.36
C HIS A 291 12.17 -0.88 6.18
N ARG A 292 12.06 -1.35 4.91
CA ARG A 292 11.74 -2.75 4.59
C ARG A 292 12.77 -3.76 5.11
N GLU A 293 14.03 -3.39 5.14
CA GLU A 293 15.13 -4.29 5.50
C GLU A 293 15.70 -4.06 6.91
N VAL A 294 15.21 -3.06 7.65
CA VAL A 294 15.60 -2.80 9.03
C VAL A 294 14.51 -3.30 9.96
N ARG A 295 14.84 -4.27 10.82
CA ARG A 295 13.94 -4.71 11.89
C ARG A 295 13.98 -3.65 13.01
N THR A 296 12.94 -2.87 13.14
CA THR A 296 12.66 -2.11 14.36
C THR A 296 12.13 -3.09 15.41
N TYR A 297 12.92 -3.35 16.45
CA TYR A 297 12.50 -4.16 17.62
C TYR A 297 11.51 -3.37 18.48
#